data_e7057d734749c3b21d1fb50793c7a388
#
_entry.id   e7057d734749c3b21d1fb50793c7a388
#
_cell.length_a   1.000
_cell.length_b   1.000
_cell.length_c   1.000
_cell.angle_alpha   90.00
_cell.angle_beta   90.00
_cell.angle_gamma   90.00
#
_symmetry.space_group_name_H-M   'P 1'
#
loop_
_entity.id
_entity.type
_entity.pdbx_description
1 polymer ?
#
loop_
_entity_poly.entity_id
_entity_poly.type
_entity_poly.pdbx_seq_one_letter_code
_entity_poly.pdbx_strand_id
1 'polypeptide(L)'
;GPNCIGLMNTWHHSVFSQPIPNLNLKGVDLISSSGATAVFILESAVTKGLQFNSVWSVGNAKQIGVEDVLQFMDENFDPEKDSHLKLLYIESIQNPDRLLFHASSLIRKGCKIAAIKAGSSESGSRAASSHTGAIASSDSAVEALFRKAGIVRCFSREELTTVGCVFTLPELKGKNFAIITHAGGPGVMLTDALSKGGLNVPKLEGEIAEELKARLFPGAAVGNPIDILATGTPEHLRLCIDYCEEKLDS
;
A
#
# COMPACT_ATOMS: atom_id res chain seq x y z
N GLY A 1 -9.73 20.24 13.70
CA GLY A 1 -9.48 21.57 13.14
C GLY A 1 -10.39 21.92 11.97
N PRO A 2 -10.26 23.11 11.36
CA PRO A 2 -11.07 23.48 10.18
C PRO A 2 -10.90 22.45 9.05
N ASN A 3 -11.99 22.19 8.31
CA ASN A 3 -12.04 21.26 7.18
C ASN A 3 -11.72 19.80 7.50
N CYS A 4 -11.81 19.38 8.77
CA CYS A 4 -11.78 17.97 9.13
C CYS A 4 -13.17 17.34 9.02
N ILE A 5 -13.22 16.01 8.80
CA ILE A 5 -14.47 15.23 8.79
C ILE A 5 -14.70 14.46 10.09
N GLY A 6 -13.79 14.56 11.04
CA GLY A 6 -13.88 13.89 12.33
C GLY A 6 -12.83 12.81 12.55
N LEU A 7 -13.01 12.08 13.62
CA LEU A 7 -12.20 10.94 14.05
C LEU A 7 -13.09 9.70 14.11
N MET A 8 -12.58 8.58 13.71
CA MET A 8 -13.23 7.28 13.83
C MET A 8 -12.23 6.22 14.29
N ASN A 9 -12.61 5.45 15.29
CA ASN A 9 -11.94 4.23 15.72
C ASN A 9 -12.97 3.32 16.38
N THR A 10 -12.54 2.20 16.96
CA THR A 10 -13.44 1.22 17.61
C THR A 10 -14.18 1.77 18.84
N TRP A 11 -13.77 2.92 19.40
CA TRP A 11 -14.33 3.52 20.62
C TRP A 11 -15.08 4.82 20.36
N HIS A 12 -14.76 5.50 19.25
CA HIS A 12 -15.30 6.81 18.94
C HIS A 12 -15.59 6.95 17.46
N HIS A 13 -16.74 7.58 17.15
CA HIS A 13 -17.13 7.83 15.78
C HIS A 13 -17.76 9.23 15.66
N SER A 14 -17.01 10.17 15.14
CA SER A 14 -17.47 11.51 14.79
C SER A 14 -17.35 11.84 13.30
N VAL A 15 -16.93 10.87 12.47
CA VAL A 15 -16.93 11.04 11.01
C VAL A 15 -18.37 11.10 10.51
N PHE A 16 -18.70 12.17 9.79
CA PHE A 16 -20.06 12.44 9.32
C PHE A 16 -20.28 12.13 7.84
N SER A 17 -19.29 11.56 7.16
CA SER A 17 -19.31 11.21 5.73
C SER A 17 -19.43 9.70 5.50
N GLN A 18 -19.95 9.32 4.33
CA GLN A 18 -19.94 7.94 3.84
C GLN A 18 -18.78 7.75 2.82
N PRO A 19 -18.29 6.52 2.60
CA PRO A 19 -18.68 5.29 3.29
C PRO A 19 -18.11 5.19 4.72
N ILE A 20 -18.81 4.45 5.58
CA ILE A 20 -18.26 4.04 6.88
C ILE A 20 -17.59 2.69 6.67
N PRO A 21 -16.25 2.59 6.81
CA PRO A 21 -15.54 1.33 6.63
C PRO A 21 -15.79 0.36 7.79
N ASN A 22 -15.64 -0.92 7.53
CA ASN A 22 -15.58 -1.91 8.59
C ASN A 22 -14.32 -1.69 9.44
N LEU A 23 -14.50 -1.54 10.75
CA LEU A 23 -13.40 -1.36 11.68
C LEU A 23 -12.85 -2.71 12.17
N ASN A 24 -11.54 -2.80 12.20
CA ASN A 24 -10.78 -3.94 12.69
C ASN A 24 -9.51 -3.44 13.39
N LEU A 25 -9.24 -3.87 14.60
CA LEU A 25 -8.06 -3.45 15.37
C LEU A 25 -6.73 -3.67 14.63
N LYS A 26 -6.63 -4.68 13.77
CA LYS A 26 -5.47 -4.94 12.92
C LYS A 26 -5.58 -4.32 11.51
N GLY A 27 -6.65 -3.56 11.26
CA GLY A 27 -6.82 -2.77 10.02
C GLY A 27 -5.84 -1.61 9.94
N VAL A 28 -6.02 -0.77 8.95
CA VAL A 28 -5.15 0.39 8.66
C VAL A 28 -5.55 1.60 9.50
N ASP A 29 -4.59 2.36 9.99
CA ASP A 29 -4.80 3.73 10.45
C ASP A 29 -4.64 4.69 9.27
N LEU A 30 -5.68 5.44 8.96
CA LEU A 30 -5.65 6.49 7.95
C LEU A 30 -5.54 7.85 8.65
N ILE A 31 -4.51 8.62 8.30
CA ILE A 31 -4.33 9.99 8.77
C ILE A 31 -4.38 10.93 7.57
N SER A 32 -5.31 11.87 7.54
CA SER A 32 -5.53 12.73 6.37
C SER A 32 -5.64 14.20 6.72
N SER A 33 -4.87 15.04 6.01
CA SER A 33 -4.98 16.50 6.04
C SER A 33 -6.24 17.02 5.33
N SER A 34 -6.92 16.19 4.53
CA SER A 34 -8.12 16.57 3.79
C SER A 34 -9.28 15.63 4.09
N GLY A 35 -10.41 16.19 4.51
CA GLY A 35 -11.63 15.44 4.75
C GLY A 35 -12.17 14.77 3.48
N ALA A 36 -12.28 15.51 2.37
CA ALA A 36 -12.76 14.99 1.10
C ALA A 36 -11.84 13.88 0.57
N THR A 37 -10.52 14.07 0.64
CA THR A 37 -9.55 13.05 0.21
C THR A 37 -9.61 11.82 1.09
N ALA A 38 -9.84 11.96 2.39
CA ALA A 38 -10.07 10.80 3.27
C ALA A 38 -11.25 9.95 2.78
N VAL A 39 -12.38 10.58 2.42
CA VAL A 39 -13.56 9.88 1.85
C VAL A 39 -13.19 9.13 0.57
N PHE A 40 -12.50 9.79 -0.36
CA PHE A 40 -12.08 9.14 -1.62
C PHE A 40 -11.09 7.98 -1.40
N ILE A 41 -10.21 8.08 -0.39
CA ILE A 41 -9.33 6.97 -0.01
C ILE A 41 -10.15 5.82 0.57
N LEU A 42 -11.12 6.10 1.45
CA LEU A 42 -12.01 5.09 2.03
C LEU A 42 -12.82 4.36 0.96
N GLU A 43 -13.41 5.08 0.00
CA GLU A 43 -14.15 4.50 -1.12
C GLU A 43 -13.27 3.52 -1.92
N SER A 44 -12.06 3.93 -2.31
CA SER A 44 -11.14 3.08 -3.05
C SER A 44 -10.66 1.87 -2.24
N ALA A 45 -10.42 2.06 -0.96
CA ALA A 45 -9.91 1.02 -0.06
C ALA A 45 -10.97 -0.04 0.26
N VAL A 46 -12.20 0.37 0.55
CA VAL A 46 -13.31 -0.55 0.88
C VAL A 46 -13.62 -1.48 -0.29
N THR A 47 -13.59 -0.98 -1.53
CA THR A 47 -13.81 -1.82 -2.72
C THR A 47 -12.71 -2.87 -2.92
N LYS A 48 -11.51 -2.65 -2.37
CA LYS A 48 -10.40 -3.60 -2.37
C LYS A 48 -10.37 -4.53 -1.15
N GLY A 49 -11.36 -4.42 -0.25
CA GLY A 49 -11.44 -5.21 0.98
C GLY A 49 -10.52 -4.75 2.11
N LEU A 50 -9.90 -3.57 1.99
CA LEU A 50 -9.04 -3.02 3.04
C LEU A 50 -9.88 -2.60 4.25
N GLN A 51 -9.52 -3.08 5.43
CA GLN A 51 -10.17 -2.75 6.68
C GLN A 51 -9.40 -1.65 7.42
N PHE A 52 -10.09 -0.88 8.25
CA PHE A 52 -9.49 0.22 9.00
C PHE A 52 -9.54 -0.02 10.51
N ASN A 53 -8.47 0.35 11.21
CA ASN A 53 -8.47 0.47 12.67
C ASN A 53 -8.98 1.86 13.08
N SER A 54 -8.45 2.90 12.43
CA SER A 54 -8.86 4.26 12.72
C SER A 54 -8.75 5.18 11.49
N VAL A 55 -9.52 6.28 11.54
CA VAL A 55 -9.46 7.37 10.56
C VAL A 55 -9.31 8.69 11.32
N TRP A 56 -8.22 9.39 11.06
CA TRP A 56 -7.87 10.68 11.69
C TRP A 56 -7.89 11.78 10.64
N SER A 57 -8.93 12.59 10.63
CA SER A 57 -8.97 13.77 9.76
C SER A 57 -8.49 14.99 10.53
N VAL A 58 -7.29 15.47 10.21
CA VAL A 58 -6.69 16.63 10.89
C VAL A 58 -7.06 17.97 10.24
N GLY A 59 -7.62 17.93 9.01
CA GLY A 59 -7.99 19.15 8.27
C GLY A 59 -6.78 20.05 8.02
N ASN A 60 -6.96 21.36 8.17
CA ASN A 60 -5.89 22.35 7.92
C ASN A 60 -4.77 22.34 8.97
N ALA A 61 -4.75 21.38 9.88
CA ALA A 61 -3.68 21.15 10.86
C ALA A 61 -3.30 22.40 11.68
N LYS A 62 -4.26 23.24 12.07
CA LYS A 62 -3.98 24.47 12.84
C LYS A 62 -3.40 24.21 14.23
N GLN A 63 -3.79 23.10 14.86
CA GLN A 63 -3.33 22.69 16.19
C GLN A 63 -2.69 21.31 16.19
N ILE A 64 -3.26 20.38 15.42
CA ILE A 64 -2.82 18.98 15.33
C ILE A 64 -2.61 18.67 13.86
N GLY A 65 -1.39 18.32 13.50
CA GLY A 65 -0.99 17.87 12.17
C GLY A 65 -0.86 16.35 12.10
N VAL A 66 -0.45 15.86 10.95
CA VAL A 66 -0.16 14.42 10.73
C VAL A 66 0.97 13.96 11.65
N GLU A 67 1.99 14.79 11.83
CA GLU A 67 3.15 14.53 12.69
C GLU A 67 2.77 14.38 14.17
N ASP A 68 1.77 15.13 14.64
CA ASP A 68 1.30 15.04 16.04
C ASP A 68 0.52 13.73 16.26
N VAL A 69 -0.28 13.30 15.27
CA VAL A 69 -0.98 12.01 15.33
C VAL A 69 0.03 10.86 15.30
N LEU A 70 1.06 10.94 14.45
CA LEU A 70 2.13 9.94 14.42
C LEU A 70 2.89 9.89 15.74
N GLN A 71 3.16 11.05 16.37
CA GLN A 71 3.76 11.11 17.70
C GLN A 71 2.89 10.38 18.73
N PHE A 72 1.60 10.71 18.77
CA PHE A 72 0.66 10.05 19.68
C PHE A 72 0.64 8.53 19.49
N MET A 73 0.59 8.06 18.22
CA MET A 73 0.62 6.62 17.91
C MET A 73 1.95 5.98 18.31
N ASP A 74 3.08 6.65 18.10
CA ASP A 74 4.41 6.12 18.43
C ASP A 74 4.64 6.01 19.94
N GLU A 75 4.25 7.04 20.69
CA GLU A 75 4.43 7.09 22.15
C GLU A 75 3.53 6.08 22.89
N ASN A 76 2.37 5.73 22.31
CA ASN A 76 1.40 4.81 22.91
C ASN A 76 1.37 3.43 22.22
N PHE A 77 2.31 3.12 21.32
CA PHE A 77 2.27 1.91 20.50
C PHE A 77 2.42 0.64 21.31
N ASP A 78 1.40 -0.22 21.24
CA ASP A 78 1.39 -1.59 21.75
C ASP A 78 1.38 -2.57 20.56
N PRO A 79 2.49 -3.31 20.28
CA PRO A 79 2.59 -4.17 19.10
C PRO A 79 1.56 -5.31 19.05
N GLU A 80 1.03 -5.71 20.22
CA GLU A 80 0.03 -6.78 20.28
C GLU A 80 -1.38 -6.27 19.97
N LYS A 81 -1.68 -4.99 20.25
CA LYS A 81 -3.02 -4.43 20.15
C LYS A 81 -3.19 -3.51 18.95
N ASP A 82 -2.18 -2.71 18.64
CA ASP A 82 -2.31 -1.64 17.67
C ASP A 82 -2.11 -2.12 16.23
N SER A 83 -2.59 -1.31 15.30
CA SER A 83 -2.33 -1.50 13.88
C SER A 83 -0.87 -1.28 13.53
N HIS A 84 -0.32 -2.14 12.71
CA HIS A 84 1.02 -1.97 12.12
C HIS A 84 1.00 -1.22 10.77
N LEU A 85 -0.18 -0.84 10.26
CA LEU A 85 -0.32 -0.25 8.94
C LEU A 85 -0.81 1.19 9.04
N LYS A 86 -0.05 2.14 8.47
CA LYS A 86 -0.40 3.55 8.47
C LYS A 86 -0.44 4.07 7.03
N LEU A 87 -1.55 4.68 6.62
CA LEU A 87 -1.70 5.39 5.36
C LEU A 87 -1.85 6.88 5.63
N LEU A 88 -1.07 7.71 4.95
CA LEU A 88 -1.03 9.14 5.18
C LEU A 88 -1.41 9.90 3.92
N TYR A 89 -2.26 10.91 4.07
CA TYR A 89 -2.44 11.95 3.08
C TYR A 89 -2.04 13.31 3.68
N ILE A 90 -1.01 13.92 3.15
CA ILE A 90 -0.32 15.07 3.73
C ILE A 90 -0.36 16.25 2.75
N GLU A 91 -0.96 17.37 3.14
CA GLU A 91 -0.93 18.61 2.38
C GLU A 91 0.22 19.53 2.82
N SER A 92 0.51 19.57 4.11
CA SER A 92 1.63 20.34 4.67
C SER A 92 2.33 19.56 5.77
N ILE A 93 3.63 19.77 5.92
CA ILE A 93 4.45 19.24 7.02
C ILE A 93 4.95 20.45 7.79
N GLN A 94 4.46 20.63 9.01
CA GLN A 94 4.85 21.78 9.83
C GLN A 94 6.11 21.51 10.63
N ASN A 95 6.30 20.26 11.07
CA ASN A 95 7.48 19.85 11.81
C ASN A 95 8.11 18.60 11.16
N PRO A 96 9.01 18.79 10.16
CA PRO A 96 9.67 17.66 9.46
C PRO A 96 10.48 16.75 10.39
N ASP A 97 11.14 17.30 11.41
CA ASP A 97 11.95 16.52 12.34
C ASP A 97 11.06 15.60 13.20
N ARG A 98 9.91 16.09 13.64
CA ARG A 98 8.93 15.29 14.37
C ARG A 98 8.38 14.17 13.49
N LEU A 99 7.99 14.47 12.25
CA LEU A 99 7.54 13.46 11.28
C LEU A 99 8.60 12.38 11.09
N LEU A 100 9.84 12.80 10.83
CA LEU A 100 10.97 11.89 10.63
C LEU A 100 11.19 10.99 11.84
N PHE A 101 11.23 11.57 13.04
CA PHE A 101 11.51 10.84 14.27
C PHE A 101 10.45 9.77 14.55
N HIS A 102 9.17 10.17 14.59
CA HIS A 102 8.09 9.25 14.98
C HIS A 102 7.74 8.23 13.89
N ALA A 103 7.80 8.61 12.60
CA ALA A 103 7.63 7.65 11.53
C ALA A 103 8.75 6.60 11.53
N SER A 104 10.02 7.02 11.65
CA SER A 104 11.15 6.09 11.75
C SER A 104 11.07 5.20 12.99
N SER A 105 10.58 5.72 14.11
CA SER A 105 10.36 4.96 15.34
C SER A 105 9.31 3.87 15.14
N LEU A 106 8.14 4.22 14.60
CA LEU A 106 7.07 3.27 14.29
C LEU A 106 7.55 2.18 13.32
N ILE A 107 8.31 2.55 12.28
CA ILE A 107 8.84 1.57 11.32
C ILE A 107 9.83 0.60 12.00
N ARG A 108 10.69 1.08 12.90
CA ARG A 108 11.55 0.20 13.70
C ARG A 108 10.78 -0.72 14.65
N LYS A 109 9.57 -0.32 15.07
CA LYS A 109 8.64 -1.14 15.84
C LYS A 109 7.84 -2.12 14.97
N GLY A 110 8.13 -2.21 13.67
CA GLY A 110 7.48 -3.14 12.72
C GLY A 110 6.27 -2.56 12.01
N CYS A 111 6.00 -1.26 12.10
CA CYS A 111 4.95 -0.63 11.31
C CYS A 111 5.39 -0.43 9.86
N LYS A 112 4.43 -0.48 8.93
CA LYS A 112 4.59 -0.12 7.52
C LYS A 112 3.80 1.17 7.26
N ILE A 113 4.45 2.15 6.65
CA ILE A 113 3.86 3.47 6.42
C ILE A 113 3.94 3.82 4.93
N ALA A 114 2.80 4.18 4.33
CA ALA A 114 2.75 4.73 2.99
C ALA A 114 2.08 6.11 3.01
N ALA A 115 2.53 7.01 2.14
CA ALA A 115 2.08 8.38 2.14
C ALA A 115 1.95 9.00 0.76
N ILE A 116 0.91 9.80 0.58
CA ILE A 116 0.81 10.80 -0.48
C ILE A 116 1.16 12.16 0.12
N LYS A 117 2.06 12.90 -0.53
CA LYS A 117 2.25 14.33 -0.27
C LYS A 117 1.66 15.11 -1.44
N ALA A 118 0.59 15.87 -1.17
CA ALA A 118 -0.04 16.74 -2.17
C ALA A 118 0.90 17.89 -2.58
N GLY A 119 0.75 18.34 -3.82
CA GLY A 119 1.56 19.45 -4.33
C GLY A 119 2.99 19.06 -4.71
N SER A 120 3.18 17.90 -5.34
CA SER A 120 4.48 17.39 -5.79
C SER A 120 5.03 18.08 -7.05
N SER A 121 4.16 18.70 -7.86
CA SER A 121 4.57 19.51 -9.00
C SER A 121 4.49 21.00 -8.67
N GLU A 122 5.16 21.85 -9.47
CA GLU A 122 5.09 23.30 -9.28
C GLU A 122 3.65 23.84 -9.35
N SER A 123 2.86 23.37 -10.30
CA SER A 123 1.44 23.75 -10.41
C SER A 123 0.59 23.21 -9.25
N GLY A 124 0.84 21.96 -8.85
CA GLY A 124 0.20 21.36 -7.67
C GLY A 124 0.56 22.05 -6.37
N SER A 125 1.82 22.47 -6.24
CA SER A 125 2.31 23.27 -5.10
C SER A 125 1.61 24.62 -5.00
N ARG A 126 1.46 25.35 -6.13
CA ARG A 126 0.67 26.60 -6.15
C ARG A 126 -0.79 26.37 -5.78
N ALA A 127 -1.40 25.30 -6.30
CA ALA A 127 -2.80 24.96 -5.96
C ALA A 127 -2.95 24.61 -4.47
N ALA A 128 -2.07 23.80 -3.91
CA ALA A 128 -2.07 23.45 -2.50
C ALA A 128 -1.88 24.68 -1.59
N SER A 129 -0.92 25.55 -1.93
CA SER A 129 -0.69 26.81 -1.18
C SER A 129 -1.90 27.75 -1.22
N SER A 130 -2.57 27.86 -2.36
CA SER A 130 -3.80 28.65 -2.48
C SER A 130 -4.94 28.07 -1.67
N HIS A 131 -5.02 26.75 -1.54
CA HIS A 131 -6.08 26.06 -0.80
C HIS A 131 -5.85 26.11 0.71
N THR A 132 -4.62 25.90 1.17
CA THR A 132 -4.29 25.74 2.60
C THR A 132 -3.70 27.00 3.24
N GLY A 133 -3.22 27.94 2.42
CA GLY A 133 -2.44 29.10 2.86
C GLY A 133 -1.05 28.76 3.40
N ALA A 134 -0.59 27.51 3.24
CA ALA A 134 0.71 27.06 3.71
C ALA A 134 1.75 27.16 2.59
N ILE A 135 3.01 27.49 2.93
CA ILE A 135 4.13 27.47 2.01
C ILE A 135 4.44 26.00 1.69
N ALA A 136 4.47 25.67 0.40
CA ALA A 136 4.77 24.32 -0.04
C ALA A 136 6.26 23.99 0.21
N SER A 137 6.50 22.83 0.79
CA SER A 137 7.86 22.27 0.91
C SER A 137 8.36 21.83 -0.48
N SER A 138 9.68 21.92 -0.70
CA SER A 138 10.33 21.37 -1.90
C SER A 138 10.03 19.88 -2.01
N ASP A 139 9.62 19.42 -3.20
CA ASP A 139 9.30 18.00 -3.44
C ASP A 139 10.51 17.09 -3.22
N SER A 140 11.69 17.55 -3.58
CA SER A 140 12.96 16.84 -3.32
C SER A 140 13.26 16.68 -1.83
N ALA A 141 12.92 17.68 -1.01
CA ALA A 141 13.07 17.59 0.44
C ALA A 141 12.08 16.57 1.04
N VAL A 142 10.84 16.55 0.55
CA VAL A 142 9.84 15.56 0.96
C VAL A 142 10.26 14.14 0.57
N GLU A 143 10.79 13.96 -0.64
CA GLU A 143 11.32 12.68 -1.09
C GLU A 143 12.45 12.18 -0.20
N ALA A 144 13.40 13.06 0.11
CA ALA A 144 14.52 12.73 1.01
C ALA A 144 14.03 12.39 2.42
N LEU A 145 13.04 13.15 2.93
CA LEU A 145 12.43 12.92 4.25
C LEU A 145 11.75 11.54 4.31
N PHE A 146 10.90 11.22 3.33
CA PHE A 146 10.17 9.95 3.29
C PHE A 146 11.13 8.77 3.15
N ARG A 147 12.12 8.87 2.26
CA ARG A 147 13.16 7.85 2.11
C ARG A 147 13.94 7.62 3.41
N LYS A 148 14.35 8.69 4.09
CA LYS A 148 15.08 8.62 5.35
C LYS A 148 14.23 8.03 6.48
N ALA A 149 12.93 8.34 6.49
CA ALA A 149 11.99 7.78 7.46
C ALA A 149 11.63 6.31 7.19
N GLY A 150 11.79 5.82 5.95
CA GLY A 150 11.32 4.51 5.51
C GLY A 150 9.86 4.51 5.06
N ILE A 151 9.28 5.66 4.77
CA ILE A 151 7.91 5.82 4.27
C ILE A 151 7.87 5.49 2.78
N VAL A 152 6.95 4.62 2.36
CA VAL A 152 6.68 4.36 0.94
C VAL A 152 5.89 5.54 0.37
N ARG A 153 6.48 6.23 -0.61
CA ARG A 153 5.84 7.35 -1.26
C ARG A 153 4.90 6.86 -2.35
N CYS A 154 3.68 7.40 -2.36
CA CYS A 154 2.65 7.15 -3.36
C CYS A 154 2.25 8.48 -4.03
N PHE A 155 1.85 8.41 -5.31
CA PHE A 155 1.51 9.58 -6.11
C PHE A 155 0.03 9.65 -6.49
N SER A 156 -0.73 8.59 -6.19
CA SER A 156 -2.17 8.54 -6.43
C SER A 156 -2.90 7.80 -5.30
N ARG A 157 -4.20 8.06 -5.20
CA ARG A 157 -5.09 7.33 -4.29
C ARG A 157 -5.06 5.83 -4.55
N GLU A 158 -5.08 5.44 -5.83
CA GLU A 158 -5.06 4.04 -6.24
C GLU A 158 -3.77 3.35 -5.84
N GLU A 159 -2.64 4.03 -6.00
CA GLU A 159 -1.34 3.52 -5.55
C GLU A 159 -1.30 3.36 -4.03
N LEU A 160 -1.73 4.39 -3.27
CA LEU A 160 -1.77 4.34 -1.81
C LEU A 160 -2.61 3.17 -1.29
N THR A 161 -3.81 2.99 -1.83
CA THR A 161 -4.70 1.90 -1.40
C THR A 161 -4.18 0.52 -1.84
N THR A 162 -3.54 0.42 -3.00
CA THR A 162 -2.89 -0.83 -3.46
C THR A 162 -1.70 -1.19 -2.57
N VAL A 163 -0.83 -0.22 -2.25
CA VAL A 163 0.27 -0.43 -1.28
C VAL A 163 -0.28 -0.82 0.09
N GLY A 164 -1.38 -0.19 0.53
CA GLY A 164 -2.09 -0.59 1.75
C GLY A 164 -2.52 -2.05 1.73
N CYS A 165 -3.08 -2.53 0.63
CA CYS A 165 -3.44 -3.96 0.47
C CYS A 165 -2.20 -4.87 0.51
N VAL A 166 -1.12 -4.49 -0.20
CA VAL A 166 0.14 -5.26 -0.17
C VAL A 166 0.71 -5.34 1.24
N PHE A 167 0.62 -4.27 2.03
CA PHE A 167 1.09 -4.27 3.41
C PHE A 167 0.34 -5.24 4.33
N THR A 168 -0.89 -5.64 3.98
CA THR A 168 -1.65 -6.66 4.74
C THR A 168 -1.17 -8.08 4.47
N LEU A 169 -0.40 -8.28 3.40
CA LEU A 169 0.12 -9.59 3.03
C LEU A 169 1.39 -9.93 3.84
N PRO A 170 1.69 -11.23 4.00
CA PRO A 170 2.96 -11.67 4.54
C PRO A 170 4.15 -11.04 3.80
N GLU A 171 5.23 -10.79 4.51
CA GLU A 171 6.44 -10.26 3.90
C GLU A 171 7.11 -11.32 3.02
N LEU A 172 7.38 -10.94 1.78
CA LEU A 172 8.07 -11.82 0.83
C LEU A 172 9.55 -11.90 1.17
N LYS A 173 10.09 -13.11 1.28
CA LYS A 173 11.50 -13.34 1.62
C LYS A 173 12.39 -13.53 0.39
N GLY A 174 11.80 -13.88 -0.75
CA GLY A 174 12.50 -14.15 -2.02
C GLY A 174 12.35 -13.03 -3.04
N LYS A 175 13.17 -13.10 -4.09
CA LYS A 175 13.07 -12.23 -5.27
C LYS A 175 12.60 -12.96 -6.51
N ASN A 176 12.43 -14.27 -6.45
CA ASN A 176 12.03 -15.11 -7.56
C ASN A 176 10.52 -15.31 -7.54
N PHE A 177 9.88 -15.12 -8.67
CA PHE A 177 8.43 -15.22 -8.81
C PHE A 177 8.05 -16.23 -9.88
N ALA A 178 7.11 -17.11 -9.56
CA ALA A 178 6.38 -17.88 -10.53
C ALA A 178 5.06 -17.16 -10.86
N ILE A 179 4.79 -16.95 -12.14
CA ILE A 179 3.56 -16.34 -12.62
C ILE A 179 2.69 -17.45 -13.19
N ILE A 180 1.49 -17.62 -12.63
CA ILE A 180 0.49 -18.56 -13.12
C ILE A 180 -0.69 -17.76 -13.62
N THR A 181 -1.07 -17.92 -14.89
CA THR A 181 -2.12 -17.15 -15.53
C THR A 181 -2.96 -18.02 -16.47
N HIS A 182 -4.16 -17.59 -16.77
CA HIS A 182 -5.02 -18.13 -17.82
C HIS A 182 -5.11 -17.19 -19.05
N ALA A 183 -4.24 -16.17 -19.06
CA ALA A 183 -4.19 -15.17 -20.13
C ALA A 183 -2.76 -14.67 -20.33
N GLY A 184 -2.16 -14.95 -21.50
CA GLY A 184 -0.78 -14.62 -21.80
C GLY A 184 -0.44 -13.13 -21.71
N GLY A 185 -1.34 -12.25 -22.19
CA GLY A 185 -1.12 -10.79 -22.14
C GLY A 185 -0.88 -10.23 -20.75
N PRO A 186 -1.77 -10.45 -19.76
CA PRO A 186 -1.52 -10.10 -18.35
C PRO A 186 -0.25 -10.71 -17.77
N GLY A 187 0.08 -11.97 -18.14
CA GLY A 187 1.33 -12.62 -17.73
C GLY A 187 2.57 -11.86 -18.18
N VAL A 188 2.60 -11.43 -19.44
CA VAL A 188 3.71 -10.61 -19.99
C VAL A 188 3.80 -9.26 -19.25
N MET A 189 2.68 -8.56 -19.06
CA MET A 189 2.66 -7.28 -18.35
C MET A 189 3.18 -7.40 -16.92
N LEU A 190 2.80 -8.45 -16.22
CA LEU A 190 3.27 -8.72 -14.86
C LEU A 190 4.77 -9.04 -14.83
N THR A 191 5.26 -9.84 -15.78
CA THR A 191 6.69 -10.14 -15.95
C THR A 191 7.50 -8.86 -16.10
N ASP A 192 7.05 -7.96 -16.99
CA ASP A 192 7.70 -6.67 -17.22
C ASP A 192 7.72 -5.79 -15.94
N ALA A 193 6.59 -5.75 -15.22
CA ALA A 193 6.48 -4.98 -14.00
C ALA A 193 7.41 -5.51 -12.89
N LEU A 194 7.44 -6.81 -12.68
CA LEU A 194 8.33 -7.46 -11.71
C LEU A 194 9.81 -7.21 -12.06
N SER A 195 10.20 -7.42 -13.32
CA SER A 195 11.57 -7.23 -13.78
C SER A 195 12.03 -5.77 -13.63
N LYS A 196 11.18 -4.80 -13.97
CA LYS A 196 11.44 -3.36 -13.76
C LYS A 196 11.55 -3.01 -12.27
N GLY A 197 10.83 -3.72 -11.42
CA GLY A 197 10.90 -3.59 -9.96
C GLY A 197 12.13 -4.30 -9.34
N GLY A 198 13.00 -4.92 -10.12
CA GLY A 198 14.18 -5.63 -9.62
C GLY A 198 13.88 -7.00 -9.03
N LEU A 199 12.74 -7.58 -9.39
CA LEU A 199 12.33 -8.93 -9.07
C LEU A 199 12.59 -9.87 -10.25
N ASN A 200 12.80 -11.16 -9.98
CA ASN A 200 13.14 -12.14 -11.00
C ASN A 200 11.91 -12.98 -11.39
N VAL A 201 11.80 -13.29 -12.65
CA VAL A 201 10.86 -14.29 -13.18
C VAL A 201 11.70 -15.36 -13.87
N PRO A 202 12.30 -16.31 -13.11
CA PRO A 202 13.21 -17.29 -13.66
C PRO A 202 12.48 -18.21 -14.64
N LYS A 203 13.14 -18.54 -15.76
CA LYS A 203 12.59 -19.43 -16.76
C LYS A 203 12.48 -20.85 -16.20
N LEU A 204 11.34 -21.48 -16.42
CA LEU A 204 11.17 -22.90 -16.18
C LEU A 204 11.58 -23.67 -17.46
N GLU A 205 12.58 -24.55 -17.36
CA GLU A 205 13.06 -25.30 -18.47
C GLU A 205 13.63 -26.67 -18.03
N GLY A 206 13.94 -27.52 -18.98
CA GLY A 206 14.48 -28.87 -18.73
C GLY A 206 13.41 -29.80 -18.15
N GLU A 207 13.84 -30.73 -17.30
CA GLU A 207 12.99 -31.81 -16.76
C GLU A 207 11.79 -31.25 -15.99
N ILE A 208 11.98 -30.18 -15.22
CA ILE A 208 10.91 -29.49 -14.45
C ILE A 208 9.79 -29.01 -15.36
N ALA A 209 10.13 -28.36 -16.48
CA ALA A 209 9.12 -27.86 -17.42
C ALA A 209 8.38 -29.00 -18.13
N GLU A 210 9.10 -30.05 -18.54
CA GLU A 210 8.51 -31.19 -19.22
C GLU A 210 7.59 -32.00 -18.26
N GLU A 211 7.98 -32.19 -17.03
CA GLU A 211 7.13 -32.83 -16.01
C GLU A 211 5.82 -32.05 -15.78
N LEU A 212 5.89 -30.73 -15.60
CA LEU A 212 4.70 -29.91 -15.44
C LEU A 212 3.81 -29.94 -16.69
N LYS A 213 4.44 -29.88 -17.89
CA LYS A 213 3.73 -29.91 -19.16
C LYS A 213 2.97 -31.22 -19.37
N ALA A 214 3.57 -32.34 -18.94
CA ALA A 214 2.93 -33.65 -19.04
C ALA A 214 1.68 -33.78 -18.14
N ARG A 215 1.58 -32.99 -17.10
CA ARG A 215 0.45 -32.98 -16.15
C ARG A 215 -0.65 -31.98 -16.55
N LEU A 216 -0.38 -31.10 -17.52
CA LEU A 216 -1.34 -30.11 -18.03
C LEU A 216 -1.91 -30.55 -19.38
N PHE A 217 -2.96 -29.89 -19.81
CA PHE A 217 -3.57 -30.18 -21.12
C PHE A 217 -2.70 -29.65 -22.29
N PRO A 218 -2.88 -30.20 -23.50
CA PRO A 218 -2.16 -29.75 -24.69
C PRO A 218 -2.44 -28.26 -24.98
N GLY A 219 -1.38 -27.48 -25.15
CA GLY A 219 -1.45 -26.04 -25.43
C GLY A 219 -1.09 -25.13 -24.26
N ALA A 220 -1.03 -25.66 -23.03
CA ALA A 220 -0.50 -24.90 -21.89
C ALA A 220 0.98 -24.57 -22.10
N ALA A 221 1.39 -23.35 -21.72
CA ALA A 221 2.79 -22.94 -21.71
C ALA A 221 3.35 -23.00 -20.29
N VAL A 222 4.52 -23.57 -20.11
CA VAL A 222 5.12 -23.82 -18.77
C VAL A 222 6.44 -23.09 -18.54
N GLY A 223 6.74 -22.07 -19.34
CA GLY A 223 8.05 -21.41 -19.32
C GLY A 223 8.25 -20.34 -18.25
N ASN A 224 7.29 -20.08 -17.39
CA ASN A 224 7.18 -18.93 -16.47
C ASN A 224 7.24 -17.58 -17.25
N PRO A 225 6.09 -16.96 -17.52
CA PRO A 225 4.74 -17.33 -17.00
C PRO A 225 4.26 -18.71 -17.39
N ILE A 226 3.58 -19.39 -16.48
CA ILE A 226 2.82 -20.60 -16.73
C ILE A 226 1.43 -20.15 -17.21
N ASP A 227 1.13 -20.36 -18.50
CA ASP A 227 -0.15 -19.98 -19.08
C ASP A 227 -1.01 -21.22 -19.30
N ILE A 228 -2.04 -21.37 -18.47
CA ILE A 228 -3.02 -22.45 -18.55
C ILE A 228 -4.21 -22.10 -19.48
N LEU A 229 -4.10 -21.03 -20.25
CA LEU A 229 -5.10 -20.55 -21.20
C LEU A 229 -6.49 -20.32 -20.57
N ALA A 230 -7.43 -19.74 -21.33
CA ALA A 230 -8.79 -19.47 -20.88
C ALA A 230 -9.60 -20.75 -20.57
N THR A 231 -9.14 -21.90 -21.02
CA THR A 231 -9.73 -23.22 -20.76
C THR A 231 -9.18 -23.89 -19.49
N GLY A 232 -8.22 -23.26 -18.82
CA GLY A 232 -7.69 -23.74 -17.56
C GLY A 232 -8.77 -23.84 -16.49
N THR A 233 -8.75 -24.95 -15.74
CA THR A 233 -9.69 -25.21 -14.64
C THR A 233 -9.06 -24.84 -13.30
N PRO A 234 -9.87 -24.72 -12.21
CA PRO A 234 -9.32 -24.55 -10.85
C PRO A 234 -8.32 -25.65 -10.46
N GLU A 235 -8.52 -26.89 -10.92
CA GLU A 235 -7.61 -28.01 -10.67
C GLU A 235 -6.26 -27.81 -11.35
N HIS A 236 -6.24 -27.28 -12.59
CA HIS A 236 -4.99 -26.92 -13.27
C HIS A 236 -4.24 -25.80 -12.55
N LEU A 237 -4.98 -24.78 -12.06
CA LEU A 237 -4.39 -23.70 -11.28
C LEU A 237 -3.74 -24.24 -10.01
N ARG A 238 -4.49 -25.06 -9.25
CA ARG A 238 -3.98 -25.70 -8.03
C ARG A 238 -2.75 -26.55 -8.32
N LEU A 239 -2.80 -27.38 -9.37
CA LEU A 239 -1.67 -28.19 -9.77
C LEU A 239 -0.40 -27.36 -10.02
N CYS A 240 -0.54 -26.20 -10.70
CA CYS A 240 0.61 -25.31 -10.96
C CYS A 240 1.14 -24.69 -9.67
N ILE A 241 0.25 -24.29 -8.73
CA ILE A 241 0.67 -23.73 -7.44
C ILE A 241 1.42 -24.78 -6.63
N ASP A 242 0.81 -25.96 -6.42
CA ASP A 242 1.40 -27.06 -5.66
C ASP A 242 2.77 -27.47 -6.26
N TYR A 243 2.86 -27.51 -7.60
CA TYR A 243 4.10 -27.85 -8.31
C TYR A 243 5.19 -26.79 -8.11
N CYS A 244 4.84 -25.51 -8.18
CA CYS A 244 5.79 -24.43 -7.94
C CYS A 244 6.30 -24.44 -6.50
N GLU A 245 5.42 -24.66 -5.51
CA GLU A 245 5.80 -24.77 -4.10
C GLU A 245 6.72 -25.95 -3.81
N GLU A 246 6.52 -27.08 -4.49
CA GLU A 246 7.32 -28.29 -4.27
C GLU A 246 8.69 -28.28 -4.96
N LYS A 247 8.78 -27.65 -6.14
CA LYS A 247 9.92 -27.79 -7.05
C LYS A 247 10.73 -26.52 -7.26
N LEU A 248 10.19 -25.36 -6.92
CA LEU A 248 10.91 -24.10 -7.07
C LEU A 248 11.32 -23.60 -5.69
N ASP A 249 12.62 -23.44 -5.48
CA ASP A 249 13.14 -22.67 -4.34
C ASP A 249 12.78 -21.19 -4.56
N SER A 250 11.73 -20.74 -3.90
CA SER A 250 11.21 -19.39 -3.94
C SER A 250 11.66 -18.56 -2.72
#